data_7c7c6fbabaeab645e883264f815d304a
#
_entry.id   7c7c6fbabaeab645e883264f815d304a
#
_cell.length_a   1.000
_cell.length_b   1.000
_cell.length_c   1.000
_cell.angle_alpha   90.00
_cell.angle_beta   90.00
_cell.angle_gamma   90.00
#
_symmetry.space_group_name_H-M   'P 1'
#
loop_
_entity.id
_entity.type
_entity.pdbx_description
1 polymer ?
#
loop_
_entity_poly.entity_id
_entity_poly.type
_entity_poly.pdbx_seq_one_letter_code
_entity_poly.pdbx_strand_id
1 'polypeptide(L)'
;MASEITAEQVAEIEELVARARAAAKIIENYDQARVDHLCQAVCAALYPLKVWGGLADDAVDETHLGDKVSKRNKRNKLKLILRDCLRQPSVGIIEENKEKGLVRYGKPVGVIGTLVPTTNPCLTPAGQIIYAIKARDVLICSPHPRAK
;
A
#
# COMPACT_ATOMS: atom_id res chain seq x y z
N MET A 1 21.49 -16.50 15.35
CA MET A 1 22.35 -15.28 15.32
C MET A 1 21.86 -14.44 14.15
N ALA A 2 21.63 -13.14 14.35
CA ALA A 2 21.37 -12.24 13.23
C ALA A 2 22.63 -12.16 12.38
N SER A 3 22.50 -12.31 11.04
CA SER A 3 23.62 -12.11 10.13
C SER A 3 24.09 -10.66 10.21
N GLU A 4 25.39 -10.42 10.18
CA GLU A 4 25.91 -9.06 10.05
C GLU A 4 25.39 -8.42 8.76
N ILE A 5 24.94 -7.18 8.87
CA ILE A 5 24.44 -6.39 7.73
C ILE A 5 25.66 -5.92 6.93
N THR A 6 25.69 -6.24 5.64
CA THR A 6 26.79 -5.83 4.76
C THR A 6 26.67 -4.37 4.34
N ALA A 7 27.79 -3.72 3.99
CA ALA A 7 27.81 -2.37 3.46
C ALA A 7 26.97 -2.24 2.17
N GLU A 8 26.92 -3.26 1.34
CA GLU A 8 26.11 -3.30 0.12
C GLU A 8 24.62 -3.27 0.44
N GLN A 9 24.16 -4.06 1.44
CA GLN A 9 22.76 -4.02 1.89
C GLN A 9 22.37 -2.66 2.48
N VAL A 10 23.29 -2.00 3.20
CA VAL A 10 23.05 -0.64 3.71
C VAL A 10 22.87 0.33 2.54
N ALA A 11 23.77 0.30 1.54
CA ALA A 11 23.71 1.19 0.39
C ALA A 11 22.41 0.98 -0.43
N GLU A 12 21.97 -0.26 -0.62
CA GLU A 12 20.70 -0.58 -1.29
C GLU A 12 19.49 0.04 -0.56
N ILE A 13 19.44 -0.09 0.76
CA ILE A 13 18.35 0.48 1.55
C ILE A 13 18.41 2.02 1.55
N GLU A 14 19.59 2.62 1.63
CA GLU A 14 19.75 4.07 1.54
C GLU A 14 19.25 4.62 0.20
N GLU A 15 19.53 3.93 -0.91
CA GLU A 15 19.03 4.31 -2.24
C GLU A 15 17.49 4.20 -2.30
N LEU A 16 16.90 3.10 -1.80
CA LEU A 16 15.46 2.93 -1.73
C LEU A 16 14.79 4.05 -0.92
N VAL A 17 15.35 4.40 0.24
CA VAL A 17 14.84 5.46 1.10
C VAL A 17 14.99 6.83 0.41
N ALA A 18 16.09 7.08 -0.26
CA ALA A 18 16.29 8.33 -1.00
C ALA A 18 15.25 8.50 -2.13
N ARG A 19 15.01 7.44 -2.91
CA ARG A 19 13.96 7.41 -3.93
C ARG A 19 12.56 7.63 -3.34
N ALA A 20 12.27 6.96 -2.23
CA ALA A 20 10.99 7.10 -1.54
C ALA A 20 10.78 8.53 -1.03
N ARG A 21 11.79 9.15 -0.45
CA ARG A 21 11.73 10.56 0.01
C ARG A 21 11.54 11.53 -1.15
N ALA A 22 12.16 11.29 -2.29
CA ALA A 22 11.96 12.11 -3.49
C ALA A 22 10.51 11.98 -4.00
N ALA A 23 9.95 10.78 -4.03
CA ALA A 23 8.56 10.54 -4.41
C ALA A 23 7.57 11.16 -3.42
N ALA A 24 7.87 11.12 -2.10
CA ALA A 24 7.04 11.74 -1.07
C ALA A 24 6.86 13.23 -1.28
N LYS A 25 7.94 13.95 -1.65
CA LYS A 25 7.89 15.41 -1.98
C LYS A 25 6.99 15.72 -3.17
N ILE A 26 6.76 14.75 -4.06
CA ILE A 26 5.88 14.92 -5.22
C ILE A 26 4.43 14.66 -4.82
N ILE A 27 4.16 13.51 -4.18
CA ILE A 27 2.80 13.09 -3.87
C ILE A 27 2.14 13.96 -2.79
N GLU A 28 2.92 14.57 -1.88
CA GLU A 28 2.38 15.47 -0.84
C GLU A 28 1.62 16.68 -1.41
N ASN A 29 1.91 17.05 -2.67
CA ASN A 29 1.28 18.18 -3.37
C ASN A 29 0.05 17.76 -4.19
N TYR A 30 -0.35 16.48 -4.18
CA TYR A 30 -1.51 16.02 -4.92
C TYR A 30 -2.82 16.42 -4.22
N ASP A 31 -3.79 16.83 -5.02
CA ASP A 31 -5.14 17.08 -4.55
C ASP A 31 -5.94 15.78 -4.32
N GLN A 32 -7.13 15.91 -3.73
CA GLN A 32 -7.99 14.75 -3.43
C GLN A 32 -8.39 13.97 -4.67
N ALA A 33 -8.70 14.65 -5.77
CA ALA A 33 -9.14 14.01 -7.00
C ALA A 33 -8.03 13.14 -7.62
N ARG A 34 -6.79 13.65 -7.63
CA ARG A 34 -5.63 12.92 -8.12
C ARG A 34 -5.29 11.72 -7.26
N VAL A 35 -5.35 11.87 -5.95
CA VAL A 35 -5.14 10.77 -4.99
C VAL A 35 -6.19 9.67 -5.17
N ASP A 36 -7.46 10.04 -5.27
CA ASP A 36 -8.55 9.10 -5.47
C ASP A 36 -8.42 8.36 -6.81
N HIS A 37 -8.03 9.08 -7.87
CA HIS A 37 -7.77 8.48 -9.18
C HIS A 37 -6.62 7.45 -9.12
N LEU A 38 -5.54 7.76 -8.42
CA LEU A 38 -4.42 6.82 -8.24
C LEU A 38 -4.84 5.56 -7.47
N CYS A 39 -5.64 5.70 -6.41
CA CYS A 39 -6.20 4.56 -5.68
C CYS A 39 -7.06 3.68 -6.60
N GLN A 40 -7.88 4.30 -7.46
CA GLN A 40 -8.69 3.60 -8.46
C GLN A 40 -7.81 2.89 -9.49
N ALA A 41 -6.75 3.54 -9.97
CA ALA A 41 -5.83 2.97 -10.95
C ALA A 41 -5.11 1.72 -10.42
N VAL A 42 -4.64 1.75 -9.17
CA VAL A 42 -4.04 0.58 -8.51
C VAL A 42 -5.03 -0.58 -8.43
N CYS A 43 -6.26 -0.28 -7.99
CA CYS A 43 -7.29 -1.32 -7.91
C CYS A 43 -7.65 -1.86 -9.31
N ALA A 44 -7.79 -0.99 -10.30
CA ALA A 44 -8.11 -1.39 -11.69
C ALA A 44 -7.02 -2.29 -12.29
N ALA A 45 -5.75 -2.01 -12.00
CA ALA A 45 -4.62 -2.81 -12.47
C ALA A 45 -4.57 -4.21 -11.83
N LEU A 46 -4.87 -4.31 -10.54
CA LEU A 46 -4.77 -5.56 -9.79
C LEU A 46 -6.03 -6.42 -9.82
N TYR A 47 -7.22 -5.81 -9.98
CA TYR A 47 -8.50 -6.49 -9.83
C TYR A 47 -8.81 -7.53 -10.93
N PRO A 48 -8.39 -7.41 -12.20
CA PRO A 48 -8.69 -8.40 -13.23
C PRO A 48 -8.30 -9.81 -12.79
N LEU A 49 -9.18 -10.79 -13.03
CA LEU A 49 -8.98 -12.17 -12.57
C LEU A 49 -7.68 -12.79 -13.13
N LYS A 50 -7.29 -12.40 -14.34
CA LYS A 50 -6.03 -12.85 -14.96
C LYS A 50 -4.81 -12.41 -14.14
N VAL A 51 -4.81 -11.16 -13.65
CA VAL A 51 -3.70 -10.61 -12.84
C VAL A 51 -3.77 -11.15 -11.42
N TRP A 52 -4.89 -10.92 -10.73
CA TRP A 52 -5.05 -11.36 -9.35
C TRP A 52 -4.96 -12.87 -9.17
N GLY A 53 -5.51 -13.63 -10.14
CA GLY A 53 -5.49 -15.09 -10.12
C GLY A 53 -4.07 -15.64 -10.19
N GLY A 54 -3.22 -15.09 -11.06
CA GLY A 54 -1.80 -15.46 -11.13
C GLY A 54 -1.09 -15.20 -9.80
N LEU A 55 -1.18 -13.96 -9.28
CA LEU A 55 -0.58 -13.60 -7.99
C LEU A 55 -1.08 -14.49 -6.83
N ALA A 56 -2.38 -14.83 -6.83
CA ALA A 56 -2.96 -15.68 -5.79
C ALA A 56 -2.47 -17.13 -5.88
N ASP A 57 -2.26 -17.65 -7.09
CA ASP A 57 -1.73 -18.99 -7.32
C ASP A 57 -0.26 -19.07 -6.91
N ASP A 58 0.55 -18.10 -7.35
CA ASP A 58 1.97 -17.98 -6.97
C ASP A 58 2.12 -17.91 -5.45
N ALA A 59 1.25 -17.14 -4.78
CA ALA A 59 1.24 -17.03 -3.32
C ALA A 59 1.00 -18.38 -2.62
N VAL A 60 0.15 -19.25 -3.16
CA VAL A 60 -0.05 -20.60 -2.61
C VAL A 60 1.14 -21.49 -2.90
N ASP A 61 1.65 -21.45 -4.13
CA ASP A 61 2.75 -22.30 -4.58
C ASP A 61 4.06 -21.98 -3.85
N GLU A 62 4.35 -20.69 -3.59
CA GLU A 62 5.54 -20.28 -2.83
C GLU A 62 5.42 -20.52 -1.32
N THR A 63 4.26 -20.21 -0.73
CA THR A 63 4.10 -20.24 0.72
C THR A 63 3.61 -21.56 1.27
N HIS A 64 2.98 -22.39 0.42
CA HIS A 64 2.22 -23.59 0.80
C HIS A 64 1.13 -23.32 1.84
N LEU A 65 0.56 -22.10 1.84
CA LEU A 65 -0.47 -21.66 2.80
C LEU A 65 -1.79 -21.34 2.11
N GLY A 66 -2.86 -21.98 2.59
CA GLY A 66 -4.21 -21.80 2.08
C GLY A 66 -4.45 -22.52 0.76
N ASP A 67 -5.51 -22.13 0.06
CA ASP A 67 -5.89 -22.70 -1.23
C ASP A 67 -6.11 -21.61 -2.29
N LYS A 68 -5.96 -22.01 -3.57
CA LYS A 68 -6.02 -21.08 -4.72
C LYS A 68 -7.40 -20.42 -4.86
N VAL A 69 -8.48 -21.13 -4.57
CA VAL A 69 -9.84 -20.59 -4.69
C VAL A 69 -10.09 -19.48 -3.69
N SER A 70 -9.78 -19.72 -2.42
CA SER A 70 -9.91 -18.71 -1.36
C SER A 70 -9.01 -17.50 -1.60
N LYS A 71 -7.76 -17.72 -2.04
CA LYS A 71 -6.81 -16.64 -2.35
C LYS A 71 -7.29 -15.79 -3.53
N ARG A 72 -7.80 -16.40 -4.61
CA ARG A 72 -8.39 -15.68 -5.76
C ARG A 72 -9.60 -14.86 -5.36
N ASN A 73 -10.46 -15.36 -4.48
CA ASN A 73 -11.64 -14.64 -3.99
C ASN A 73 -11.31 -13.42 -3.14
N LYS A 74 -10.10 -13.34 -2.56
CA LYS A 74 -9.64 -12.16 -1.81
C LYS A 74 -9.61 -10.87 -2.63
N ARG A 75 -9.60 -10.92 -3.97
CA ARG A 75 -9.73 -9.72 -4.82
C ARG A 75 -10.97 -8.87 -4.47
N ASN A 76 -12.04 -9.50 -4.00
CA ASN A 76 -13.24 -8.78 -3.61
C ASN A 76 -12.99 -7.85 -2.40
N LYS A 77 -12.05 -8.20 -1.51
CA LYS A 77 -11.64 -7.34 -0.41
C LYS A 77 -10.93 -6.07 -0.90
N LEU A 78 -10.19 -6.16 -2.02
CA LEU A 78 -9.53 -4.98 -2.61
C LEU A 78 -10.55 -3.92 -3.03
N LYS A 79 -11.70 -4.34 -3.61
CA LYS A 79 -12.80 -3.43 -3.94
C LYS A 79 -13.40 -2.77 -2.70
N LEU A 80 -13.54 -3.52 -1.61
CA LEU A 80 -14.06 -2.98 -0.35
C LEU A 80 -13.10 -1.94 0.25
N ILE A 81 -11.80 -2.24 0.24
CA ILE A 81 -10.75 -1.30 0.67
C ILE A 81 -10.83 -0.01 -0.15
N LEU A 82 -10.85 -0.12 -1.49
CA LEU A 82 -10.97 1.06 -2.36
C LEU A 82 -12.23 1.86 -2.06
N ARG A 83 -13.39 1.19 -1.98
CA ARG A 83 -14.68 1.84 -1.71
C ARG A 83 -14.64 2.63 -0.41
N ASP A 84 -14.09 2.05 0.63
CA ASP A 84 -14.06 2.67 1.95
C ASP A 84 -13.05 3.84 1.98
N CYS A 85 -11.91 3.72 1.28
CA CYS A 85 -10.96 4.81 1.08
C CYS A 85 -11.58 6.00 0.33
N LEU A 86 -12.34 5.74 -0.76
CA LEU A 86 -12.94 6.82 -1.57
C LEU A 86 -14.05 7.58 -0.84
N ARG A 87 -14.63 7.01 0.21
CA ARG A 87 -15.65 7.67 1.04
C ARG A 87 -15.08 8.67 2.04
N GLN A 88 -13.77 8.62 2.28
CA GLN A 88 -13.13 9.45 3.30
C GLN A 88 -12.30 10.56 2.64
N PRO A 89 -12.47 11.83 3.03
CA PRO A 89 -11.53 12.88 2.66
C PRO A 89 -10.18 12.62 3.35
N SER A 90 -9.08 12.88 2.64
CA SER A 90 -7.73 12.67 3.15
C SER A 90 -6.77 13.82 2.85
N VAL A 91 -7.20 14.80 2.06
CA VAL A 91 -6.39 15.93 1.60
C VAL A 91 -7.01 17.25 2.04
N GLY A 92 -6.19 18.14 2.58
CA GLY A 92 -6.66 19.43 3.06
C GLY A 92 -7.50 19.32 4.33
N ILE A 93 -8.53 20.15 4.44
CA ILE A 93 -9.47 20.10 5.57
C ILE A 93 -10.36 18.87 5.43
N ILE A 94 -10.24 17.94 6.38
CA ILE A 94 -11.03 16.71 6.40
C ILE A 94 -12.24 16.78 7.34
N GLU A 95 -12.21 17.70 8.30
CA GLU A 95 -13.32 17.95 9.23
C GLU A 95 -13.21 19.35 9.81
N GLU A 96 -14.33 20.02 9.95
CA GLU A 96 -14.44 21.32 10.66
C GLU A 96 -15.58 21.25 11.68
N ASN A 97 -15.24 21.52 12.95
CA ASN A 97 -16.21 21.64 14.03
C ASN A 97 -16.26 23.10 14.50
N LYS A 98 -17.23 23.86 14.01
CA LYS A 98 -17.37 25.29 14.31
C LYS A 98 -17.74 25.57 15.76
N GLU A 99 -18.49 24.68 16.42
CA GLU A 99 -18.89 24.85 17.83
C GLU A 99 -17.68 24.76 18.76
N LYS A 100 -16.71 23.88 18.43
CA LYS A 100 -15.49 23.68 19.22
C LYS A 100 -14.30 24.48 18.70
N GLY A 101 -14.45 25.20 17.58
CA GLY A 101 -13.36 25.91 16.94
C GLY A 101 -12.22 24.98 16.45
N LEU A 102 -12.53 23.74 16.08
CA LEU A 102 -11.55 22.73 15.68
C LEU A 102 -11.57 22.50 14.18
N VAL A 103 -10.38 22.47 13.58
CA VAL A 103 -10.19 22.09 12.18
C VAL A 103 -9.18 20.94 12.11
N ARG A 104 -9.56 19.84 11.42
CA ARG A 104 -8.72 18.68 11.19
C ARG A 104 -8.19 18.67 9.77
N TYR A 105 -6.88 18.55 9.63
CA TYR A 105 -6.20 18.48 8.33
C TYR A 105 -5.67 17.08 8.05
N GLY A 106 -5.84 16.60 6.81
CA GLY A 106 -5.15 15.43 6.29
C GLY A 106 -3.72 15.80 5.87
N LYS A 107 -2.72 15.23 6.57
CA LYS A 107 -1.30 15.42 6.25
C LYS A 107 -0.61 14.08 6.07
N PRO A 108 0.31 13.94 5.09
CA PRO A 108 1.10 12.74 4.94
C PRO A 108 2.09 12.59 6.11
N VAL A 109 2.44 11.34 6.42
CA VAL A 109 3.52 11.00 7.34
C VAL A 109 4.86 10.80 6.62
N GLY A 110 4.81 10.62 5.29
CA GLY A 110 5.97 10.57 4.41
C GLY A 110 6.26 9.17 3.87
N VAL A 111 7.31 8.50 4.35
CA VAL A 111 7.71 7.17 3.89
C VAL A 111 7.33 6.11 4.92
N ILE A 112 6.58 5.11 4.47
CA ILE A 112 6.11 4.00 5.28
C ILE A 112 6.89 2.73 4.88
N GLY A 113 7.52 2.07 5.85
CA GLY A 113 8.07 0.73 5.68
C GLY A 113 7.02 -0.32 6.05
N THR A 114 6.78 -1.29 5.17
CA THR A 114 5.84 -2.38 5.45
C THR A 114 6.48 -3.75 5.32
N LEU A 115 6.21 -4.62 6.31
CA LEU A 115 6.58 -6.02 6.27
C LEU A 115 5.39 -6.84 5.80
N VAL A 116 5.56 -7.56 4.69
CA VAL A 116 4.48 -8.34 4.09
C VAL A 116 4.51 -9.77 4.63
N PRO A 117 3.39 -10.28 5.22
CA PRO A 117 3.35 -11.62 5.79
C PRO A 117 3.14 -12.68 4.70
N THR A 118 3.61 -13.91 4.97
CA THR A 118 3.35 -15.08 4.11
C THR A 118 1.87 -15.43 3.98
N THR A 119 1.05 -15.12 4.97
CA THR A 119 -0.38 -15.46 4.97
C THR A 119 -1.20 -14.70 3.93
N ASN A 120 -0.79 -13.45 3.62
CA ASN A 120 -1.47 -12.60 2.64
C ASN A 120 -0.48 -11.78 1.79
N PRO A 121 0.39 -12.43 1.01
CA PRO A 121 1.46 -11.71 0.29
C PRO A 121 0.94 -10.83 -0.85
N CYS A 122 -0.27 -11.07 -1.37
CA CYS A 122 -0.87 -10.24 -2.42
C CYS A 122 -1.77 -9.14 -1.85
N LEU A 123 -2.71 -9.49 -0.93
CA LEU A 123 -3.71 -8.54 -0.45
C LEU A 123 -3.11 -7.49 0.49
N THR A 124 -2.12 -7.87 1.31
CA THR A 124 -1.49 -6.94 2.24
C THR A 124 -0.81 -5.78 1.50
N PRO A 125 0.14 -6.01 0.57
CA PRO A 125 0.76 -4.89 -0.14
C PRO A 125 -0.24 -4.12 -1.00
N ALA A 126 -1.17 -4.79 -1.68
CA ALA A 126 -2.19 -4.13 -2.49
C ALA A 126 -3.06 -3.16 -1.67
N GLY A 127 -3.51 -3.58 -0.49
CA GLY A 127 -4.29 -2.73 0.41
C GLY A 127 -3.44 -1.58 0.98
N GLN A 128 -2.23 -1.87 1.40
CA GLN A 128 -1.34 -0.86 1.97
C GLN A 128 -0.90 0.20 0.97
N ILE A 129 -0.71 -0.17 -0.31
CA ILE A 129 -0.46 0.79 -1.40
C ILE A 129 -1.64 1.75 -1.53
N ILE A 130 -2.88 1.25 -1.52
CA ILE A 130 -4.08 2.10 -1.59
C ILE A 130 -4.15 3.04 -0.39
N TYR A 131 -3.90 2.56 0.83
CA TYR A 131 -3.91 3.40 2.04
C TYR A 131 -2.80 4.45 2.02
N ALA A 132 -1.58 4.08 1.62
CA ALA A 132 -0.46 5.02 1.52
C ALA A 132 -0.75 6.11 0.49
N ILE A 133 -1.16 5.76 -0.72
CA ILE A 133 -1.54 6.73 -1.76
C ILE A 133 -2.67 7.64 -1.25
N LYS A 134 -3.69 7.08 -0.60
CA LYS A 134 -4.81 7.84 -0.05
C LYS A 134 -4.37 8.90 0.95
N ALA A 135 -3.37 8.59 1.77
CA ALA A 135 -2.76 9.51 2.73
C ALA A 135 -1.67 10.41 2.13
N ARG A 136 -1.33 10.26 0.84
CA ARG A 136 -0.21 10.91 0.14
C ARG A 136 1.15 10.47 0.69
N ASP A 137 1.22 9.25 1.19
CA ASP A 137 2.44 8.61 1.65
C ASP A 137 3.07 7.75 0.56
N VAL A 138 4.34 7.43 0.73
CA VAL A 138 5.10 6.50 -0.10
C VAL A 138 5.39 5.23 0.69
N LEU A 139 5.30 4.08 0.03
CA LEU A 139 5.46 2.78 0.65
C LEU A 139 6.71 2.08 0.14
N ILE A 140 7.53 1.57 1.07
CA ILE A 140 8.58 0.59 0.80
C ILE A 140 8.09 -0.76 1.31
N CYS A 141 7.89 -1.71 0.40
CA CYS A 141 7.46 -3.07 0.76
C CYS A 141 8.65 -4.00 0.92
N SER A 142 8.69 -4.71 2.05
CA SER A 142 9.62 -5.81 2.28
C SER A 142 8.83 -7.12 2.30
N PRO A 143 8.90 -7.93 1.24
CA PRO A 143 8.22 -9.22 1.20
C PRO A 143 8.89 -10.22 2.15
N HIS A 144 8.11 -11.20 2.60
CA HIS A 144 8.67 -12.31 3.36
C HIS A 144 9.51 -13.21 2.42
N PRO A 145 10.67 -13.75 2.85
CA PRO A 145 11.54 -14.58 1.99
C PRO A 145 10.85 -15.77 1.31
N ARG A 146 9.75 -16.27 1.85
CA ARG A 146 8.93 -17.34 1.26
C ARG A 146 7.75 -16.86 0.42
N ALA A 147 7.68 -15.58 0.08
CA ALA A 147 6.61 -14.99 -0.74
C ALA A 147 7.13 -13.69 -1.37
N LYS A 148 8.01 -13.82 -2.35
CA LYS A 148 8.73 -12.71 -3.02
C LYS A 148 8.00 -12.24 -4.29
#